data_a56e9c6216de1f8c5e89636fb4456c23
#
_entry.id   a56e9c6216de1f8c5e89636fb4456c23
#
_cell.length_a   1.000
_cell.length_b   1.000
_cell.length_c   1.000
_cell.angle_alpha   90.00
_cell.angle_beta   90.00
_cell.angle_gamma   90.00
#
_symmetry.space_group_name_H-M   'P 1'
#
loop_
_entity.id
_entity.type
_entity.pdbx_description
1 polymer ?
#
loop_
_entity_poly.entity_id
_entity_poly.type
_entity_poly.pdbx_seq_one_letter_code
_entity_poly.pdbx_strand_id
1 'polypeptide(L)'
;MFNIFRGFILLLLSCTGMANAADTGWLTSPQNDHARIRFQAEKGQDRILGLLTVELQSGWKTYWRSPGEGGVAPQIHWPKEVRDTWYWPVPSRFDISGLTTQGYHDKVIIPMVITGTDADTLNGTLTLSTCSNVC
;
A
#
# COMPACT_ATOMS: atom_id res chain seq x y z
N MET A 1 11.17 -31.14 38.80
CA MET A 1 12.26 -30.96 37.81
C MET A 1 11.82 -31.29 36.38
N PHE A 2 11.23 -32.42 36.14
CA PHE A 2 10.80 -32.83 34.78
C PHE A 2 9.65 -32.01 34.22
N ASN A 3 8.80 -31.49 35.02
CA ASN A 3 7.64 -30.70 34.58
C ASN A 3 8.02 -29.32 34.02
N ILE A 4 9.16 -28.80 34.38
CA ILE A 4 9.66 -27.51 33.92
C ILE A 4 10.12 -27.61 32.47
N PHE A 5 10.74 -28.72 32.06
CA PHE A 5 11.17 -28.96 30.70
C PHE A 5 10.00 -29.12 29.71
N ARG A 6 8.92 -29.72 30.16
CA ARG A 6 7.71 -29.88 29.34
C ARG A 6 7.02 -28.53 29.08
N GLY A 7 6.99 -27.67 30.09
CA GLY A 7 6.45 -26.33 29.89
C GLY A 7 7.25 -25.47 28.92
N PHE A 8 8.56 -25.64 28.93
CA PHE A 8 9.46 -24.94 28.03
C PHE A 8 9.31 -25.37 26.55
N ILE A 9 9.15 -26.68 26.32
CA ILE A 9 8.92 -27.23 24.98
C ILE A 9 7.59 -26.75 24.38
N LEU A 10 6.56 -26.67 25.20
CA LEU A 10 5.26 -26.12 24.78
C LEU A 10 5.33 -24.65 24.41
N LEU A 11 6.17 -23.87 25.06
CA LEU A 11 6.36 -22.47 24.74
C LEU A 11 7.04 -22.29 23.38
N LEU A 12 7.96 -23.15 23.02
CA LEU A 12 8.62 -23.14 21.71
C LEU A 12 7.69 -23.48 20.56
N LEU A 13 6.72 -24.35 20.80
CA LEU A 13 5.71 -24.70 19.80
C LEU A 13 4.70 -23.59 19.54
N SER A 14 4.48 -22.70 20.51
CA SER A 14 3.58 -21.57 20.33
C SER A 14 4.15 -20.45 19.42
N CYS A 15 5.43 -20.48 19.14
CA CYS A 15 6.09 -19.51 18.26
C CYS A 15 6.08 -19.90 16.78
N THR A 16 5.48 -21.03 16.42
CA THR A 16 5.50 -21.53 15.03
C THR A 16 4.37 -20.98 14.16
N GLY A 17 3.46 -20.20 14.70
CA GLY A 17 2.44 -19.50 13.93
C GLY A 17 3.00 -18.25 13.28
N MET A 18 3.94 -18.38 12.36
CA MET A 18 4.43 -17.23 11.60
C MET A 18 3.35 -16.76 10.61
N ALA A 19 2.91 -15.52 10.76
CA ALA A 19 2.11 -14.87 9.73
C ALA A 19 2.92 -14.78 8.44
N ASN A 20 2.31 -15.12 7.30
CA ASN A 20 2.93 -14.94 5.99
C ASN A 20 2.89 -13.46 5.64
N ALA A 21 3.94 -12.74 6.02
CA ALA A 21 4.09 -11.32 5.79
C ALA A 21 5.09 -11.06 4.67
N ALA A 22 4.81 -10.06 3.86
CA ALA A 22 5.68 -9.58 2.81
C ALA A 22 5.86 -8.07 2.93
N ASP A 23 7.02 -7.59 2.49
CA ASP A 23 7.38 -6.18 2.53
C ASP A 23 8.31 -5.87 1.37
N THR A 24 7.93 -4.92 0.52
CA THR A 24 8.78 -4.52 -0.61
C THR A 24 9.99 -3.70 -0.19
N GLY A 25 9.99 -3.13 1.02
CA GLY A 25 10.86 -2.02 1.33
C GLY A 25 10.47 -0.78 0.50
N TRP A 26 11.28 0.26 0.59
CA TRP A 26 11.04 1.49 -0.17
C TRP A 26 11.42 1.30 -1.64
N LEU A 27 10.49 1.66 -2.51
CA LEU A 27 10.64 1.61 -3.96
C LEU A 27 10.56 3.02 -4.53
N THR A 28 11.37 3.27 -5.53
CA THR A 28 11.38 4.51 -6.31
C THR A 28 11.32 4.20 -7.79
N SER A 29 10.97 5.19 -8.60
CA SER A 29 10.96 5.06 -10.05
C SER A 29 11.85 6.15 -10.67
N PRO A 30 12.66 5.84 -11.69
CA PRO A 30 13.41 6.86 -12.41
C PRO A 30 12.51 7.91 -13.06
N GLN A 31 11.27 7.56 -13.33
CA GLN A 31 10.29 8.45 -13.96
C GLN A 31 9.57 9.34 -12.96
N ASN A 32 9.68 9.04 -11.68
CA ASN A 32 9.04 9.78 -10.60
C ASN A 32 9.88 9.68 -9.33
N ASP A 33 10.81 10.59 -9.19
CA ASP A 33 11.70 10.67 -8.04
C ASP A 33 11.15 11.57 -6.91
N HIS A 34 9.93 12.08 -7.07
CA HIS A 34 9.26 12.93 -6.06
C HIS A 34 8.45 12.13 -5.04
N ALA A 35 8.33 10.84 -5.27
CA ALA A 35 7.63 9.93 -4.38
C ALA A 35 8.43 8.65 -4.17
N ARG A 36 8.23 8.04 -3.01
CA ARG A 36 8.63 6.66 -2.78
C ARG A 36 7.46 5.90 -2.18
N ILE A 37 7.41 4.63 -2.46
CA ILE A 37 6.33 3.77 -1.98
C ILE A 37 6.87 2.57 -1.24
N ARG A 38 6.04 2.01 -0.37
CA ARG A 38 6.28 0.75 0.30
C ARG A 38 4.98 -0.02 0.37
N PHE A 39 5.03 -1.28 0.02
CA PHE A 39 3.87 -2.15 0.12
C PHE A 39 4.15 -3.26 1.13
N GLN A 40 3.33 -3.35 2.13
CA GLN A 40 3.38 -4.38 3.16
C GLN A 40 2.11 -5.22 3.06
N ALA A 41 2.24 -6.53 3.14
CA ALA A 41 1.11 -7.43 3.01
C ALA A 41 1.19 -8.57 4.02
N GLU A 42 0.02 -9.02 4.43
CA GLU A 42 -0.16 -10.18 5.28
C GLU A 42 -1.21 -11.10 4.67
N LYS A 43 -0.84 -12.36 4.42
CA LYS A 43 -1.73 -13.34 3.83
C LYS A 43 -2.62 -13.96 4.91
N GLY A 44 -3.94 -13.81 4.74
CA GLY A 44 -4.96 -14.51 5.51
C GLY A 44 -5.44 -15.77 4.80
N GLN A 45 -6.56 -16.36 5.26
CA GLN A 45 -7.10 -17.58 4.68
C GLN A 45 -7.65 -17.40 3.27
N ASP A 46 -8.40 -16.33 3.05
CA ASP A 46 -9.12 -16.08 1.81
C ASP A 46 -8.83 -14.71 1.20
N ARG A 47 -7.94 -13.96 1.82
CA ARG A 47 -7.61 -12.61 1.42
C ARG A 47 -6.21 -12.20 1.88
N ILE A 48 -5.70 -11.18 1.24
CA ILE A 48 -4.44 -10.53 1.61
C ILE A 48 -4.78 -9.14 2.13
N LEU A 49 -4.27 -8.79 3.30
CA LEU A 49 -4.34 -7.44 3.84
C LEU A 49 -3.08 -6.70 3.42
N GLY A 50 -3.25 -5.54 2.80
CA GLY A 50 -2.15 -4.73 2.31
C GLY A 50 -2.15 -3.33 2.91
N LEU A 51 -0.96 -2.75 3.03
CA LEU A 51 -0.75 -1.35 3.35
C LEU A 51 0.16 -0.74 2.29
N LEU A 52 -0.38 0.20 1.53
CA LEU A 52 0.40 1.01 0.61
C LEU A 52 0.78 2.31 1.30
N THR A 53 2.06 2.51 1.53
CA THR A 53 2.59 3.76 2.06
C THR A 53 3.18 4.57 0.92
N VAL A 54 2.76 5.81 0.79
CA VAL A 54 3.31 6.77 -0.17
C VAL A 54 3.90 7.93 0.61
N GLU A 55 5.17 8.21 0.39
CA GLU A 55 5.84 9.42 0.89
C GLU A 55 6.20 10.32 -0.28
N LEU A 56 5.86 11.59 -0.14
CA LEU A 56 6.05 12.61 -1.16
C LEU A 56 7.08 13.64 -0.68
N GLN A 57 7.90 14.12 -1.60
CA GLN A 57 8.76 15.27 -1.32
C GLN A 57 7.91 16.49 -0.96
N SER A 58 8.47 17.39 -0.16
CA SER A 58 7.80 18.62 0.23
C SER A 58 7.30 19.40 -0.99
N GLY A 59 6.06 19.82 -0.94
CA GLY A 59 5.39 20.53 -2.04
C GLY A 59 4.82 19.66 -3.14
N TRP A 60 5.04 18.35 -3.08
CA TRP A 60 4.47 17.40 -4.04
C TRP A 60 3.22 16.74 -3.49
N LYS A 61 2.29 16.39 -4.40
CA LYS A 61 0.98 15.81 -4.10
C LYS A 61 0.74 14.59 -4.97
N THR A 62 -0.10 13.68 -4.49
CA THR A 62 -0.68 12.61 -5.30
C THR A 62 -2.20 12.64 -5.17
N TYR A 63 -2.90 11.83 -5.94
CA TYR A 63 -4.34 11.96 -6.11
C TYR A 63 -5.14 10.94 -5.32
N TRP A 64 -6.38 11.29 -5.04
CA TRP A 64 -7.41 10.44 -4.45
C TRP A 64 -8.16 9.66 -5.55
N ARG A 65 -8.99 8.69 -5.15
CA ARG A 65 -9.83 7.88 -6.06
C ARG A 65 -10.67 8.74 -7.02
N SER A 66 -11.12 9.90 -6.57
CA SER A 66 -11.86 10.87 -7.36
C SER A 66 -11.04 12.15 -7.41
N PRO A 67 -10.05 12.22 -8.29
CA PRO A 67 -9.01 13.25 -8.22
C PRO A 67 -9.52 14.65 -8.58
N GLY A 68 -10.64 14.76 -9.24
CA GLY A 68 -11.14 16.02 -9.75
C GLY A 68 -10.52 16.40 -11.09
N GLU A 69 -10.43 17.68 -11.36
CA GLU A 69 -9.98 18.19 -12.66
C GLU A 69 -8.49 17.92 -12.89
N GLY A 70 -8.18 17.29 -14.02
CA GLY A 70 -6.81 17.07 -14.47
C GLY A 70 -6.01 16.03 -13.68
N GLY A 71 -6.64 15.33 -12.73
CA GLY A 71 -5.97 14.33 -11.91
C GLY A 71 -6.10 12.91 -12.46
N VAL A 72 -5.21 12.04 -12.00
CA VAL A 72 -5.21 10.61 -12.30
C VAL A 72 -5.16 9.83 -11.00
N ALA A 73 -6.19 9.04 -10.72
CA ALA A 73 -6.25 8.22 -9.52
C ALA A 73 -5.15 7.14 -9.51
N PRO A 74 -4.52 6.88 -8.37
CA PRO A 74 -3.61 5.75 -8.24
C PRO A 74 -4.34 4.44 -8.51
N GLN A 75 -3.64 3.50 -9.13
CA GLN A 75 -4.17 2.16 -9.37
C GLN A 75 -3.04 1.14 -9.43
N ILE A 76 -3.37 -0.11 -9.14
CA ILE A 76 -2.46 -1.24 -9.29
C ILE A 76 -3.03 -2.20 -10.32
N HIS A 77 -2.21 -2.57 -11.29
CA HIS A 77 -2.52 -3.63 -12.24
C HIS A 77 -2.00 -4.95 -11.70
N TRP A 78 -2.92 -5.86 -11.43
CA TRP A 78 -2.66 -7.21 -10.96
C TRP A 78 -2.80 -8.23 -12.10
N PRO A 79 -2.29 -9.46 -11.90
CA PRO A 79 -2.64 -10.55 -12.80
C PRO A 79 -4.16 -10.74 -12.89
N LYS A 80 -4.59 -11.39 -13.97
CA LYS A 80 -5.99 -11.71 -14.21
C LYS A 80 -6.62 -12.39 -12.98
N GLU A 81 -7.85 -12.00 -12.66
CA GLU A 81 -8.66 -12.49 -11.54
C GLU A 81 -8.30 -11.94 -10.17
N VAL A 82 -7.16 -11.33 -10.00
CA VAL A 82 -6.84 -10.64 -8.75
C VAL A 82 -7.60 -9.32 -8.69
N ARG A 83 -8.20 -9.07 -7.54
CA ARG A 83 -8.99 -7.86 -7.29
C ARG A 83 -8.50 -7.18 -6.04
N ASP A 84 -8.59 -5.86 -6.00
CA ASP A 84 -8.27 -5.06 -4.84
C ASP A 84 -9.44 -4.18 -4.42
N THR A 85 -9.50 -3.90 -3.14
CA THR A 85 -10.36 -2.90 -2.54
C THR A 85 -9.48 -1.96 -1.74
N TRP A 86 -9.56 -0.68 -2.03
CA TRP A 86 -8.77 0.37 -1.40
C TRP A 86 -9.61 1.10 -0.36
N TYR A 87 -9.08 1.25 0.83
CA TYR A 87 -9.71 2.00 1.92
C TYR A 87 -9.05 3.36 2.04
N TRP A 88 -9.57 4.30 1.26
CA TRP A 88 -8.99 5.62 1.05
C TRP A 88 -9.10 6.49 2.29
N PRO A 89 -8.00 7.03 2.82
CA PRO A 89 -8.07 8.09 3.83
C PRO A 89 -8.77 9.33 3.29
N VAL A 90 -9.22 10.18 4.20
CA VAL A 90 -9.85 11.45 3.83
C VAL A 90 -8.84 12.31 3.07
N PRO A 91 -9.15 12.76 1.85
CA PRO A 91 -8.24 13.57 1.06
C PRO A 91 -8.24 15.04 1.49
N SER A 92 -7.19 15.75 1.08
CA SER A 92 -7.17 17.20 1.08
C SER A 92 -7.58 17.74 -0.29
N ARG A 93 -8.15 18.93 -0.29
CA ARG A 93 -8.46 19.67 -1.50
C ARG A 93 -7.29 20.58 -1.86
N PHE A 94 -6.93 20.59 -3.14
CA PHE A 94 -5.90 21.46 -3.69
C PHE A 94 -6.43 22.25 -4.86
N ASP A 95 -6.11 23.52 -4.90
CA ASP A 95 -6.37 24.37 -6.07
C ASP A 95 -5.03 24.63 -6.76
N ILE A 96 -4.87 24.05 -7.96
CA ILE A 96 -3.61 24.11 -8.72
C ILE A 96 -3.94 24.68 -10.11
N SER A 97 -3.35 25.83 -10.42
CA SER A 97 -3.55 26.49 -11.74
C SER A 97 -5.02 26.66 -12.09
N GLY A 98 -5.87 27.00 -11.12
CA GLY A 98 -7.30 27.18 -11.32
C GLY A 98 -8.12 25.90 -11.34
N LEU A 99 -7.49 24.74 -11.24
CA LEU A 99 -8.14 23.43 -11.16
C LEU A 99 -8.28 22.96 -9.73
N THR A 100 -9.43 22.40 -9.40
CA THR A 100 -9.68 21.79 -8.09
C THR A 100 -9.37 20.30 -8.15
N THR A 101 -8.44 19.85 -7.31
CA THR A 101 -8.07 18.45 -7.18
C THR A 101 -8.22 17.98 -5.74
N GLN A 102 -8.30 16.67 -5.57
CA GLN A 102 -8.35 16.03 -4.26
C GLN A 102 -7.28 14.93 -4.19
N GLY A 103 -6.56 14.91 -3.09
CA GLY A 103 -5.48 13.95 -2.92
C GLY A 103 -4.74 14.11 -1.60
N TYR A 104 -3.47 13.79 -1.62
CA TYR A 104 -2.64 13.70 -0.43
C TYR A 104 -1.31 14.42 -0.62
N HIS A 105 -0.76 14.90 0.47
CA HIS A 105 0.59 15.48 0.55
C HIS A 105 1.37 14.80 1.68
N ASP A 106 2.68 14.99 1.71
CA ASP A 106 3.63 14.45 2.68
C ASP A 106 3.61 12.92 2.71
N LYS A 107 2.69 12.31 3.42
CA LYS A 107 2.60 10.87 3.60
C LYS A 107 1.15 10.42 3.68
N VAL A 108 0.85 9.33 3.01
CA VAL A 108 -0.43 8.66 3.14
C VAL A 108 -0.21 7.16 3.25
N ILE A 109 -1.01 6.50 4.10
CA ILE A 109 -1.07 5.04 4.23
C ILE A 109 -2.47 4.62 3.83
N ILE A 110 -2.55 3.78 2.80
CA ILE A 110 -3.82 3.32 2.25
C ILE A 110 -3.95 1.82 2.51
N PRO A 111 -4.85 1.41 3.42
CA PRO A 111 -5.14 0.00 3.60
C PRO A 111 -5.85 -0.60 2.39
N MET A 112 -5.57 -1.86 2.12
CA MET A 112 -6.12 -2.57 0.97
C MET A 112 -6.50 -4.00 1.36
N VAL A 113 -7.48 -4.55 0.66
CA VAL A 113 -7.80 -5.98 0.68
C VAL A 113 -7.65 -6.52 -0.72
N ILE A 114 -6.89 -7.60 -0.88
CA ILE A 114 -6.66 -8.26 -2.16
C ILE A 114 -7.27 -9.65 -2.09
N THR A 115 -8.03 -10.01 -3.12
CA THR A 115 -8.70 -11.29 -3.27
C THR A 115 -8.46 -11.86 -4.66
N GLY A 116 -8.91 -13.10 -4.88
CA GLY A 116 -8.83 -13.74 -6.19
C GLY A 116 -7.50 -14.43 -6.46
N THR A 117 -6.69 -14.64 -5.44
CA THR A 117 -5.41 -15.36 -5.53
C THR A 117 -5.09 -16.07 -4.22
N ASP A 118 -4.44 -17.21 -4.33
CA ASP A 118 -3.81 -17.94 -3.23
C ASP A 118 -2.29 -18.06 -3.40
N ALA A 119 -1.76 -17.35 -4.37
CA ALA A 119 -0.34 -17.39 -4.70
C ALA A 119 0.53 -16.87 -3.54
N ASP A 120 1.70 -17.46 -3.36
CA ASP A 120 2.69 -17.01 -2.36
C ASP A 120 3.48 -15.79 -2.84
N THR A 121 3.52 -15.58 -4.15
CA THR A 121 4.14 -14.41 -4.77
C THR A 121 3.15 -13.75 -5.70
N LEU A 122 3.00 -12.44 -5.53
CA LEU A 122 2.07 -11.63 -6.32
C LEU A 122 2.81 -10.42 -6.88
N ASN A 123 2.70 -10.23 -8.19
CA ASN A 123 3.28 -9.10 -8.90
C ASN A 123 2.19 -8.11 -9.29
N GLY A 124 2.39 -6.86 -8.93
CA GLY A 124 1.50 -5.76 -9.32
C GLY A 124 2.31 -4.60 -9.84
N THR A 125 1.70 -3.81 -10.71
CA THR A 125 2.29 -2.57 -11.22
C THR A 125 1.47 -1.39 -10.75
N LEU A 126 2.06 -0.54 -9.91
CA LEU A 126 1.43 0.67 -9.41
C LEU A 126 1.64 1.81 -10.41
N THR A 127 0.55 2.45 -10.79
CA THR A 127 0.56 3.74 -11.46
C THR A 127 0.25 4.82 -10.43
N LEU A 128 1.19 5.73 -10.23
CA LEU A 128 1.07 6.83 -9.29
C LEU A 128 1.47 8.13 -9.98
N SER A 129 0.55 9.06 -10.07
CA SER A 129 0.82 10.39 -10.60
C SER A 129 1.08 11.37 -9.48
N THR A 130 2.07 12.22 -9.65
CA THR A 130 2.43 13.26 -8.69
C THR A 130 2.42 14.63 -9.34
N CYS A 131 2.22 15.62 -8.53
CA CYS A 131 2.08 17.00 -9.00
C CYS A 131 2.61 17.96 -7.94
N SER A 132 3.25 19.04 -8.41
CA SER A 132 3.64 20.16 -7.55
C SER A 132 2.72 21.36 -7.82
N ASN A 133 3.27 22.47 -8.27
CA ASN A 133 2.48 23.66 -8.64
C ASN A 133 1.99 23.61 -10.08
N VAL A 134 2.57 22.75 -10.88
CA VAL A 134 2.20 22.52 -12.28
C VAL A 134 2.04 21.01 -12.47
N CYS A 135 0.92 20.62 -12.97
CA CYS A 135 0.59 19.20 -13.20
C CYS A 135 0.55 18.88 -14.70
#